data_a4661e103154ccd33b4a7c38efc8bfe6
#
_entry.id   a4661e103154ccd33b4a7c38efc8bfe6
#
_cell.length_a   1.000
_cell.length_b   1.000
_cell.length_c   1.000
_cell.angle_alpha   90.00
_cell.angle_beta   90.00
_cell.angle_gamma   90.00
#
_symmetry.space_group_name_H-M   'P 1'
#
loop_
_entity.id
_entity.type
_entity.pdbx_description
1 polymer ?
#
loop_
_entity_poly.entity_id
_entity_poly.type
_entity_poly.pdbx_seq_one_letter_code
_entity_poly.pdbx_strand_id
1 'polypeptide(L)'
;MICLDCGNRDIRYDEKEKSYHCNNCGSRELGNNFIYCIGDYVFDKSENKVRLAIKGDNHRSDVEYIGRFLNLDEAMICYKNMNYKE
;
A
#
# COMPACT_ATOMS: atom_id res chain seq x y z
N MET A 1 -2.96 8.58 11.28
CA MET A 1 -3.17 7.12 11.34
C MET A 1 -3.77 6.64 10.03
N ILE A 2 -3.37 5.49 9.58
CA ILE A 2 -3.72 4.95 8.27
C ILE A 2 -4.04 3.48 8.42
N CYS A 3 -5.01 3.00 7.63
CA CYS A 3 -5.30 1.57 7.60
C CYS A 3 -4.19 0.83 6.86
N LEU A 4 -3.58 -0.15 7.53
CA LEU A 4 -2.51 -0.93 6.93
C LEU A 4 -3.01 -1.95 5.93
N ASP A 5 -4.32 -2.27 5.97
CA ASP A 5 -4.88 -3.24 5.03
C ASP A 5 -5.25 -2.63 3.68
N CYS A 6 -5.87 -1.44 3.67
CA CYS A 6 -6.32 -0.86 2.41
C CYS A 6 -5.67 0.49 2.08
N GLY A 7 -4.90 1.05 3.00
CA GLY A 7 -4.23 2.33 2.79
C GLY A 7 -5.12 3.54 2.90
N ASN A 8 -6.35 3.39 3.36
CA ASN A 8 -7.27 4.50 3.49
C ASN A 8 -6.98 5.30 4.75
N ARG A 9 -7.16 6.61 4.68
CA ARG A 9 -6.90 7.51 5.81
C ARG A 9 -8.16 7.88 6.58
N ASP A 10 -9.32 7.43 6.14
CA ASP A 10 -10.58 7.70 6.82
C ASP A 10 -10.75 6.75 7.98
N ILE A 11 -10.17 7.12 9.10
CA ILE A 11 -10.20 6.32 10.33
C ILE A 11 -11.25 6.91 11.25
N ARG A 12 -12.14 6.06 11.73
CA ARG A 12 -13.25 6.45 12.60
C ARG A 12 -13.13 5.80 13.97
N TYR A 13 -13.55 6.53 14.99
CA TYR A 13 -13.60 6.01 16.35
C TYR A 13 -14.97 5.38 16.61
N ASP A 14 -14.97 4.15 17.10
CA ASP A 14 -16.20 3.45 17.50
C ASP A 14 -16.34 3.51 19.01
N GLU A 15 -17.34 4.25 19.48
CA GLU A 15 -17.58 4.42 20.91
C GLU A 15 -18.01 3.13 21.60
N LYS A 16 -18.69 2.25 20.88
CA LYS A 16 -19.14 0.96 21.43
C LYS A 16 -17.97 0.04 21.69
N GLU A 17 -17.07 -0.03 20.73
CA GLU A 17 -15.86 -0.87 20.82
C GLU A 17 -14.72 -0.15 21.50
N LYS A 18 -14.83 1.16 21.68
CA LYS A 18 -13.77 2.02 22.24
C LYS A 18 -12.46 1.84 21.50
N SER A 19 -12.54 1.80 20.19
CA SER A 19 -11.37 1.60 19.33
C SER A 19 -11.55 2.29 17.98
N TYR A 20 -10.44 2.49 17.30
CA TYR A 20 -10.44 3.05 15.95
C TYR A 20 -10.53 1.95 14.92
N HIS A 21 -11.15 2.24 13.79
CA HIS A 21 -11.21 1.31 12.66
C HIS A 21 -11.24 2.08 11.35
N CYS A 22 -10.87 1.39 10.29
CA CYS A 22 -10.95 1.97 8.95
C CYS A 22 -12.40 2.04 8.50
N ASN A 23 -12.84 3.24 8.11
CA ASN A 23 -14.22 3.43 7.65
C ASN A 23 -14.46 2.78 6.28
N ASN A 24 -13.40 2.48 5.54
CA ASN A 24 -13.52 1.90 4.21
C ASN A 24 -13.65 0.37 4.24
N CYS A 25 -12.77 -0.31 4.96
CA CYS A 25 -12.75 -1.77 4.98
C CYS A 25 -13.04 -2.40 6.33
N GLY A 26 -13.20 -1.59 7.37
CA GLY A 26 -13.50 -2.08 8.71
C GLY A 26 -12.33 -2.66 9.47
N SER A 27 -11.13 -2.63 8.89
CA SER A 27 -9.95 -3.20 9.54
C SER A 27 -9.52 -2.36 10.75
N ARG A 28 -8.96 -3.03 11.74
CA ARG A 28 -8.37 -2.37 12.91
C ARG A 28 -6.85 -2.36 12.85
N GLU A 29 -6.28 -2.86 11.76
CA GLU A 29 -4.84 -2.84 11.54
C GLU A 29 -4.45 -1.44 11.09
N LEU A 30 -4.08 -0.61 12.05
CA LEU A 30 -3.79 0.81 11.81
C LEU A 30 -2.34 1.10 12.19
N GLY A 31 -1.77 2.09 11.53
CA GLY A 31 -0.40 2.49 11.80
C GLY A 31 -0.05 3.82 11.19
N ASN A 32 1.20 4.22 11.38
CA ASN A 32 1.72 5.46 10.83
C ASN A 32 2.73 5.23 9.71
N ASN A 33 3.22 4.00 9.58
CA ASN A 33 4.19 3.64 8.54
C ASN A 33 3.46 3.19 7.29
N PHE A 34 2.99 4.16 6.60
CA PHE A 34 2.19 3.95 5.42
C PHE A 34 3.07 3.80 4.18
N ILE A 35 2.81 2.77 3.38
CA ILE A 35 3.56 2.51 2.16
C ILE A 35 2.73 2.80 0.92
N TYR A 36 1.45 2.40 0.92
CA TYR A 36 0.65 2.51 -0.30
C TYR A 36 -0.84 2.69 -0.01
N CYS A 37 -1.57 3.15 -1.04
CA CYS A 37 -3.02 3.01 -1.12
C CYS A 37 -3.34 1.95 -2.17
N ILE A 38 -4.47 1.28 -2.04
CA ILE A 38 -4.90 0.33 -3.07
C ILE A 38 -5.06 1.09 -4.38
N GLY A 39 -4.50 0.55 -5.45
CA GLY A 39 -4.44 1.22 -6.75
C GLY A 39 -3.06 1.74 -7.11
N ASP A 40 -2.18 1.85 -6.12
CA ASP A 40 -0.78 2.18 -6.38
C ASP A 40 -0.04 0.95 -6.89
N TYR A 41 1.13 1.17 -7.47
CA TYR A 41 1.98 0.08 -7.94
C TYR A 41 3.14 -0.15 -6.99
N VAL A 42 3.49 -1.42 -6.84
CA VAL A 42 4.59 -1.84 -5.96
C VAL A 42 5.46 -2.86 -6.69
N PHE A 43 6.69 -3.01 -6.21
CA PHE A 43 7.56 -4.08 -6.67
C PHE A 43 7.57 -5.18 -5.63
N ASP A 44 7.17 -6.38 -6.04
CA ASP A 44 7.17 -7.56 -5.17
C ASP A 44 8.50 -8.28 -5.33
N LYS A 45 9.34 -8.18 -4.30
CA LYS A 45 10.68 -8.78 -4.35
C LYS A 45 10.63 -10.29 -4.36
N SER A 46 9.59 -10.88 -3.75
CA SER A 46 9.47 -12.34 -3.72
C SER A 46 9.15 -12.92 -5.09
N GLU A 47 8.38 -12.19 -5.89
CA GLU A 47 8.04 -12.61 -7.25
C GLU A 47 8.89 -11.91 -8.30
N ASN A 48 9.68 -10.94 -7.89
CA ASN A 48 10.56 -10.15 -8.76
C ASN A 48 9.78 -9.48 -9.90
N LYS A 49 8.68 -8.84 -9.56
CA LYS A 49 7.84 -8.18 -10.55
C LYS A 49 7.11 -6.97 -9.97
N VAL A 50 6.74 -6.05 -10.86
CA VAL A 50 5.90 -4.90 -10.54
C VAL A 50 4.44 -5.34 -10.66
N ARG A 51 3.62 -4.94 -9.70
CA ARG A 51 2.18 -5.24 -9.71
C ARG A 51 1.40 -4.18 -8.96
N LEU A 52 0.08 -4.26 -9.04
CA LEU A 52 -0.79 -3.42 -8.23
C LEU A 52 -0.69 -3.85 -6.77
N ALA A 53 -0.73 -2.87 -5.89
CA ALA A 53 -0.76 -3.13 -4.45
C ALA A 53 -2.08 -3.80 -4.08
N ILE A 54 -1.99 -4.77 -3.19
CA ILE A 54 -3.15 -5.51 -2.70
C ILE A 54 -3.21 -5.43 -1.18
N LYS A 55 -4.35 -5.84 -0.63
CA LYS A 55 -4.54 -5.88 0.81
C LYS A 55 -3.45 -6.71 1.47
N GLY A 56 -2.87 -6.18 2.52
CA GLY A 56 -1.83 -6.86 3.27
C GLY A 56 -0.41 -6.47 2.89
N ASP A 57 -0.22 -5.76 1.78
CA ASP A 57 1.15 -5.39 1.35
C ASP A 57 1.87 -4.52 2.37
N ASN A 58 1.16 -3.68 3.11
CA ASN A 58 1.77 -2.83 4.13
C ASN A 58 2.36 -3.62 5.31
N HIS A 59 1.99 -4.88 5.45
CA HIS A 59 2.53 -5.76 6.49
C HIS A 59 3.77 -6.51 6.02
N ARG A 60 4.12 -6.40 4.75
CA ARG A 60 5.24 -7.14 4.16
C ARG A 60 6.46 -6.26 4.03
N SER A 61 7.62 -6.83 4.33
CA SER A 61 8.90 -6.14 4.17
C SER A 61 9.53 -6.33 2.79
N ASP A 62 9.00 -7.26 2.01
CA ASP A 62 9.52 -7.59 0.68
C ASP A 62 8.73 -6.94 -0.45
N VAL A 63 8.01 -5.88 -0.15
CA VAL A 63 7.27 -5.10 -1.13
C VAL A 63 7.77 -3.66 -1.08
N GLU A 64 8.11 -3.12 -2.24
CA GLU A 64 8.64 -1.78 -2.36
C GLU A 64 7.64 -0.88 -3.10
N TYR A 65 7.35 0.28 -2.54
CA TYR A 65 6.43 1.23 -3.14
C TYR A 65 7.04 1.88 -4.37
N ILE A 66 6.27 1.97 -5.45
CA ILE A 66 6.70 2.65 -6.68
C ILE A 66 5.94 3.96 -6.86
N GLY A 67 4.61 3.91 -6.86
CA GLY A 67 3.80 5.08 -7.07
C GLY A 67 2.48 4.76 -7.74
N ARG A 68 1.77 5.82 -8.13
CA ARG A 68 0.50 5.69 -8.83
C ARG A 68 0.71 6.00 -10.31
N PHE A 69 0.25 5.07 -11.16
CA PHE A 69 0.41 5.18 -12.62
C PHE A 69 -0.89 4.81 -13.32
N LEU A 70 -0.98 5.17 -14.60
CA LEU A 70 -2.16 4.87 -15.40
C LEU A 70 -2.28 3.38 -15.73
N ASN A 71 -1.15 2.71 -15.88
CA ASN A 71 -1.13 1.30 -16.23
C ASN A 71 0.16 0.64 -15.75
N LEU A 72 0.19 -0.68 -15.89
CA LEU A 72 1.34 -1.46 -15.45
C LEU A 72 2.62 -1.13 -16.22
N ASP A 73 2.50 -0.87 -17.51
CA ASP A 73 3.67 -0.57 -18.34
C ASP A 73 4.39 0.68 -17.86
N GLU A 74 3.64 1.73 -17.51
CA GLU A 74 4.23 2.95 -16.99
C GLU A 74 4.91 2.72 -15.65
N ALA A 75 4.29 1.91 -14.78
CA ALA A 75 4.89 1.57 -13.50
C ALA A 75 6.19 0.81 -13.67
N MET A 76 6.23 -0.13 -14.61
CA MET A 76 7.42 -0.92 -14.89
C MET A 76 8.56 -0.06 -15.43
N ILE A 77 8.25 0.87 -16.32
CA ILE A 77 9.24 1.81 -16.85
C ILE A 77 9.80 2.68 -15.75
N CYS A 78 8.93 3.21 -14.90
CA CYS A 78 9.38 4.04 -13.78
C CYS A 78 10.28 3.25 -12.83
N TYR A 79 9.90 2.04 -12.47
CA TYR A 79 10.70 1.22 -11.58
C TYR A 79 12.07 0.91 -12.18
N LYS A 80 12.09 0.57 -13.45
CA LYS A 80 13.34 0.28 -14.15
C LYS A 80 14.27 1.49 -14.12
N ASN A 81 13.71 2.69 -14.34
CA ASN A 81 14.51 3.92 -14.30
C ASN A 81 15.03 4.24 -12.91
N MET A 82 14.19 3.98 -11.88
CA MET A 82 14.58 4.21 -10.49
C MET A 82 15.75 3.32 -10.06
N ASN A 83 15.79 2.10 -10.56
CA ASN A 83 16.80 1.13 -10.17
C ASN A 83 18.01 1.09 -11.13
N TYR A 84 17.94 1.83 -12.20
CA TYR A 84 19.03 1.90 -13.17
C TYR A 84 19.99 2.99 -12.75
N LYS A 85 20.81 2.66 -11.79
CA LYS A 85 21.82 3.61 -11.31
C LYS A 85 23.21 3.16 -11.77
N GLU A 86 23.90 4.10 -12.28
CA GLU A 86 25.30 3.91 -12.64
C GLU A 86 26.21 4.00 -11.42
#